data_8e290610593b6f6e65fc3154cb532aa4
#
_entry.id   8e290610593b6f6e65fc3154cb532aa4
#
_cell.length_a   1.000
_cell.length_b   1.000
_cell.length_c   1.000
_cell.angle_alpha   90.00
_cell.angle_beta   90.00
_cell.angle_gamma   90.00
#
_symmetry.space_group_name_H-M   'P 1'
#
loop_
_entity.id
_entity.type
_entity.pdbx_description
1 polymer ?
#
loop_
_entity_poly.entity_id
_entity_poly.type
_entity_poly.pdbx_seq_one_letter_code
_entity_poly.pdbx_strand_id
1 'polypeptide(L)'
;GVDNIMVNPISPIFIGKTILDKLQIASKSVAKAYPEEKVGVFCRRNNKPSTVEYIELSEKMRNERDEYGELYYGEANIISHLLSIDAIEKITNFSLPYHIAKKKGLYKFETFIFDAFEYFDDMLVMRVKREDEFAPIKNKEGVDSPETAKEIYERKMEKDGRTKN
;
A
#
# COMPACT_ATOMS: atom_id res chain seq x y z
N GLY A 1 -0.79 4.17 -6.42
CA GLY A 1 -0.39 3.57 -7.71
C GLY A 1 -1.38 3.94 -8.79
N VAL A 2 -0.89 4.19 -10.00
CA VAL A 2 -1.76 4.52 -11.15
C VAL A 2 -2.58 3.33 -11.65
N ASP A 3 -2.21 2.15 -11.23
CA ASP A 3 -2.89 0.88 -11.52
C ASP A 3 -4.13 0.66 -10.65
N ASN A 4 -4.31 1.44 -9.58
CA ASN A 4 -5.48 1.34 -8.70
C ASN A 4 -6.52 2.41 -9.06
N ILE A 5 -7.60 2.01 -9.74
CA ILE A 5 -8.66 2.93 -10.19
C ILE A 5 -9.53 3.48 -9.05
N MET A 6 -9.44 2.89 -7.85
CA MET A 6 -10.23 3.27 -6.68
C MET A 6 -9.49 4.22 -5.74
N VAL A 7 -8.26 4.62 -6.07
CA VAL A 7 -7.50 5.50 -5.21
C VAL A 7 -8.25 6.80 -4.90
N ASN A 8 -8.37 7.12 -3.62
CA ASN A 8 -8.91 8.41 -3.15
C ASN A 8 -7.74 9.27 -2.62
N PRO A 9 -7.14 10.14 -3.47
CA PRO A 9 -5.95 10.89 -3.12
C PRO A 9 -6.24 12.00 -2.09
N ILE A 10 -7.46 12.53 -2.08
CA ILE A 10 -7.86 13.64 -1.19
C ILE A 10 -8.90 13.12 -0.21
N SER A 11 -8.44 12.56 0.92
CA SER A 11 -9.28 12.09 2.00
C SER A 11 -9.12 13.02 3.21
N PRO A 12 -10.12 13.85 3.56
CA PRO A 12 -10.02 14.76 4.71
C PRO A 12 -9.72 14.04 6.02
N ILE A 13 -10.26 12.85 6.22
CA ILE A 13 -10.02 12.03 7.41
C ILE A 13 -8.55 11.60 7.47
N PHE A 14 -8.00 11.11 6.36
CA PHE A 14 -6.60 10.68 6.29
C PHE A 14 -5.63 11.83 6.52
N ILE A 15 -5.87 12.96 5.84
CA ILE A 15 -5.07 14.17 6.00
C ILE A 15 -5.20 14.71 7.44
N GLY A 16 -6.42 14.86 7.92
CA GLY A 16 -6.69 15.39 9.27
C GLY A 16 -6.06 14.54 10.37
N LYS A 17 -6.17 13.21 10.28
CA LYS A 17 -5.54 12.30 11.25
C LYS A 17 -4.02 12.43 11.25
N THR A 18 -3.40 12.51 10.07
CA THR A 18 -1.94 12.68 9.94
C THR A 18 -1.47 13.98 10.59
N ILE A 19 -2.21 15.09 10.40
CA ILE A 19 -1.91 16.39 11.00
C ILE A 19 -2.11 16.36 12.51
N LEU A 20 -3.21 15.80 13.00
CA LEU A 20 -3.51 15.71 14.43
C LEU A 20 -2.45 14.89 15.19
N ASP A 21 -1.96 13.81 14.58
CA ASP A 21 -0.91 12.97 15.14
C ASP A 21 0.51 13.59 14.97
N LYS A 22 0.60 14.76 14.31
CA LYS A 22 1.87 15.47 14.02
C LYS A 22 2.87 14.62 13.25
N LEU A 23 2.38 13.76 12.35
CA LEU A 23 3.21 12.87 11.54
C LEU A 23 3.53 13.51 10.18
N GLN A 24 4.75 13.27 9.71
CA GLN A 24 5.23 13.79 8.42
C GLN A 24 4.90 12.87 7.25
N ILE A 25 4.70 11.58 7.54
CA ILE A 25 4.40 10.56 6.55
C ILE A 25 3.22 9.69 7.00
N ALA A 26 2.41 9.30 6.04
CA ALA A 26 1.29 8.39 6.26
C ALA A 26 1.02 7.54 5.02
N SER A 27 0.39 6.39 5.22
CA SER A 27 -0.03 5.52 4.13
C SER A 27 -1.39 4.90 4.44
N LYS A 28 -2.14 4.63 3.39
CA LYS A 28 -3.30 3.76 3.48
C LYS A 28 -2.90 2.31 3.27
N SER A 29 -3.55 1.42 3.99
CA SER A 29 -3.41 -0.03 3.85
C SER A 29 -4.76 -0.70 3.66
N VAL A 30 -4.75 -1.92 3.18
CA VAL A 30 -5.88 -2.84 3.24
C VAL A 30 -5.42 -4.15 3.87
N ALA A 31 -6.34 -4.88 4.51
CA ALA A 31 -6.02 -6.22 4.96
C ALA A 31 -5.69 -7.11 3.76
N LYS A 32 -4.60 -7.90 3.84
CA LYS A 32 -4.30 -8.93 2.85
C LYS A 32 -5.46 -9.89 2.73
N ALA A 33 -5.82 -10.25 1.50
CA ALA A 33 -6.91 -11.19 1.24
C ALA A 33 -6.51 -12.64 1.58
N TYR A 34 -5.22 -12.99 1.40
CA TYR A 34 -4.66 -14.32 1.68
C TYR A 34 -3.13 -14.23 1.84
N PRO A 35 -2.47 -15.23 2.46
CA PRO A 35 -1.04 -15.20 2.76
C PRO A 35 -0.11 -14.96 1.56
N GLU A 36 -0.44 -15.53 0.39
CA GLU A 36 0.38 -15.47 -0.83
C GLU A 36 0.10 -14.25 -1.70
N GLU A 37 -0.79 -13.33 -1.26
CA GLU A 37 -1.09 -12.13 -2.03
C GLU A 37 0.19 -11.32 -2.31
N LYS A 38 0.41 -11.01 -3.59
CA LYS A 38 1.63 -10.35 -4.10
C LYS A 38 1.57 -8.84 -3.87
N VAL A 39 1.64 -8.43 -2.61
CA VAL A 39 1.69 -7.04 -2.18
C VAL A 39 2.76 -6.88 -1.11
N GLY A 40 3.46 -5.74 -1.11
CA GLY A 40 4.32 -5.34 0.00
C GLY A 40 3.48 -5.09 1.26
N VAL A 41 4.05 -5.25 2.44
CA VAL A 41 3.36 -5.07 3.71
C VAL A 41 4.09 -4.10 4.60
N PHE A 42 3.34 -3.30 5.35
CA PHE A 42 3.91 -2.42 6.35
C PHE A 42 4.36 -3.21 7.58
N CYS A 43 5.51 -2.83 8.11
CA CYS A 43 6.07 -3.39 9.32
C CYS A 43 6.92 -2.33 10.05
N ARG A 44 7.50 -2.73 11.19
CA ARG A 44 8.59 -1.99 11.82
C ARG A 44 9.87 -2.80 11.72
N ARG A 45 10.95 -2.18 11.24
CA ARG A 45 12.29 -2.73 11.21
C ARG A 45 13.18 -1.86 12.08
N ASN A 46 13.82 -2.42 13.10
CA ASN A 46 14.62 -1.66 14.07
C ASN A 46 13.84 -0.48 14.68
N ASN A 47 12.59 -0.71 15.01
CA ASN A 47 11.65 0.28 15.54
C ASN A 47 11.31 1.47 14.60
N LYS A 48 11.70 1.40 13.33
CA LYS A 48 11.36 2.39 12.29
C LYS A 48 10.27 1.87 11.37
N PRO A 49 9.40 2.74 10.81
CA PRO A 49 8.46 2.35 9.78
C PRO A 49 9.19 1.76 8.59
N SER A 50 8.70 0.68 8.06
CA SER A 50 9.29 0.00 6.90
C SER A 50 8.22 -0.72 6.09
N THR A 51 8.56 -1.09 4.87
CA THR A 51 7.78 -1.98 4.01
C THR A 51 8.63 -3.17 3.63
N VAL A 52 8.05 -4.36 3.70
CA VAL A 52 8.68 -5.60 3.25
C VAL A 52 7.94 -6.08 2.01
N GLU A 53 8.67 -6.30 0.92
CA GLU A 53 8.11 -6.82 -0.31
C GLU A 53 7.69 -8.30 -0.15
N TYR A 54 6.63 -8.71 -0.86
CA TYR A 54 6.09 -10.06 -0.75
C TYR A 54 7.10 -11.18 -1.03
N ILE A 55 8.12 -10.89 -1.85
CA ILE A 55 9.20 -11.84 -2.17
C ILE A 55 10.18 -12.03 -1.02
N GLU A 56 10.27 -11.08 -0.10
CA GLU A 56 11.15 -11.11 1.07
C GLU A 56 10.50 -11.81 2.27
N LEU A 57 9.18 -11.95 2.28
CA LEU A 57 8.45 -12.66 3.33
C LEU A 57 8.72 -14.16 3.23
N SER A 58 9.28 -14.76 4.28
CA SER A 58 9.39 -16.21 4.40
C SER A 58 8.00 -16.85 4.49
N GLU A 59 7.90 -18.15 4.20
CA GLU A 59 6.64 -18.91 4.34
C GLU A 59 6.07 -18.80 5.75
N LYS A 60 6.94 -18.88 6.77
CA LYS A 60 6.54 -18.69 8.16
C LYS A 60 5.90 -17.31 8.37
N MET A 61 6.54 -16.23 7.94
CA MET A 61 6.03 -14.86 8.10
C MET A 61 4.71 -14.66 7.37
N ARG A 62 4.55 -15.23 6.17
CA ARG A 62 3.30 -15.10 5.39
C ARG A 62 2.11 -15.67 6.09
N ASN A 63 2.30 -16.78 6.85
CA ASN A 63 1.24 -17.54 7.52
C ASN A 63 1.08 -17.20 9.00
N GLU A 64 1.98 -16.38 9.55
CA GLU A 64 1.93 -15.96 10.95
C GLU A 64 0.66 -15.15 11.23
N ARG A 65 -0.01 -15.49 12.34
CA ARG A 65 -1.24 -14.84 12.75
C ARG A 65 -1.09 -14.26 14.14
N ASP A 66 -1.80 -13.17 14.38
CA ASP A 66 -1.93 -12.55 15.69
C ASP A 66 -2.97 -13.28 16.58
N GLU A 67 -3.17 -12.77 17.77
CA GLU A 67 -4.13 -13.30 18.75
C GLU A 67 -5.60 -13.23 18.28
N TYR A 68 -5.91 -12.40 17.26
CA TYR A 68 -7.24 -12.27 16.67
C TYR A 68 -7.41 -13.14 15.42
N GLY A 69 -6.38 -13.88 15.02
CA GLY A 69 -6.37 -14.74 13.83
C GLY A 69 -6.16 -13.99 12.51
N GLU A 70 -5.88 -12.68 12.54
CA GLU A 70 -5.47 -11.90 11.38
C GLU A 70 -4.02 -12.23 11.00
N LEU A 71 -3.64 -12.02 9.75
CA LEU A 71 -2.24 -12.14 9.34
C LEU A 71 -1.39 -11.09 10.04
N TYR A 72 -0.33 -11.52 10.74
CA TYR A 72 0.56 -10.61 11.45
C TYR A 72 1.22 -9.61 10.49
N TYR A 73 1.67 -10.07 9.32
CA TYR A 73 2.12 -9.24 8.21
C TYR A 73 0.98 -9.02 7.21
N GLY A 74 -0.13 -8.45 7.71
CA GLY A 74 -1.39 -8.34 6.99
C GLY A 74 -1.72 -6.96 6.45
N GLU A 75 -0.97 -5.90 6.80
CA GLU A 75 -1.21 -4.53 6.33
C GLU A 75 -0.61 -4.32 4.94
N ALA A 76 -1.40 -4.59 3.90
CA ALA A 76 -0.96 -4.48 2.52
C ALA A 76 -0.76 -3.02 2.10
N ASN A 77 0.40 -2.73 1.50
CA ASN A 77 0.72 -1.43 0.92
C ASN A 77 0.02 -1.27 -0.45
N ILE A 78 -0.96 -0.38 -0.52
CA ILE A 78 -1.71 -0.06 -1.75
C ILE A 78 -1.13 1.14 -2.53
N ILE A 79 0.09 1.57 -2.18
CA ILE A 79 0.80 2.70 -2.80
C ILE A 79 -0.03 4.00 -2.76
N SER A 80 -0.67 4.26 -1.63
CA SER A 80 -1.40 5.49 -1.35
C SER A 80 -0.76 6.19 -0.16
N HIS A 81 0.18 7.10 -0.45
CA HIS A 81 1.02 7.76 0.54
C HIS A 81 0.68 9.24 0.65
N LEU A 82 0.81 9.78 1.86
CA LEU A 82 0.78 11.20 2.17
C LEU A 82 2.13 11.58 2.77
N LEU A 83 2.77 12.58 2.19
CA LEU A 83 4.04 13.12 2.68
C LEU A 83 3.90 14.63 2.84
N SER A 84 4.37 15.18 3.95
CA SER A 84 4.50 16.62 4.11
C SER A 84 5.60 17.16 3.18
N ILE A 85 5.59 18.45 2.91
CA ILE A 85 6.67 19.09 2.13
C ILE A 85 8.01 18.88 2.82
N ASP A 86 8.08 19.06 4.14
CA ASP A 86 9.30 18.84 4.93
C ASP A 86 9.80 17.38 4.80
N ALA A 87 8.87 16.40 4.75
CA ALA A 87 9.24 15.01 4.52
C ALA A 87 9.86 14.82 3.14
N ILE A 88 9.31 15.44 2.10
CA ILE A 88 9.84 15.37 0.73
C ILE A 88 11.24 15.98 0.70
N GLU A 89 11.42 17.18 1.25
CA GLU A 89 12.72 17.84 1.33
C GLU A 89 13.75 16.98 2.08
N LYS A 90 13.35 16.37 3.20
CA LYS A 90 14.20 15.44 3.95
C LYS A 90 14.62 14.24 3.10
N ILE A 91 13.68 13.61 2.38
CA ILE A 91 13.93 12.42 1.53
C ILE A 91 14.93 12.73 0.41
N THR A 92 14.89 13.93 -0.18
CA THR A 92 15.81 14.30 -1.27
C THR A 92 17.29 14.31 -0.86
N ASN A 93 17.58 14.35 0.45
CA ASN A 93 18.94 14.28 0.96
C ASN A 93 19.48 12.84 1.10
N PHE A 94 18.67 11.83 0.79
CA PHE A 94 19.05 10.42 0.88
C PHE A 94 19.06 9.75 -0.49
N SER A 95 19.96 8.79 -0.67
CA SER A 95 19.93 7.87 -1.80
C SER A 95 19.10 6.65 -1.43
N LEU A 96 18.02 6.41 -2.16
CA LEU A 96 17.20 5.21 -1.97
C LEU A 96 17.91 3.98 -2.57
N PRO A 97 17.77 2.80 -1.97
CA PRO A 97 18.36 1.56 -2.48
C PRO A 97 17.74 1.17 -3.82
N TYR A 98 18.51 0.44 -4.62
CA TYR A 98 18.01 -0.20 -5.83
C TYR A 98 17.52 -1.61 -5.52
N HIS A 99 16.29 -1.89 -5.92
CA HIS A 99 15.72 -3.23 -5.95
C HIS A 99 15.90 -3.84 -7.33
N ILE A 100 16.29 -5.12 -7.37
CA ILE A 100 16.53 -5.82 -8.64
C ILE A 100 15.42 -6.84 -8.87
N ALA A 101 14.62 -6.63 -9.90
CA ALA A 101 13.62 -7.57 -10.36
C ALA A 101 14.08 -8.25 -11.66
N LYS A 102 14.06 -9.59 -11.69
CA LYS A 102 14.37 -10.37 -12.89
C LYS A 102 13.06 -10.69 -13.63
N LYS A 103 12.96 -10.26 -14.89
CA LYS A 103 11.81 -10.57 -15.77
C LYS A 103 12.32 -11.09 -17.13
N LYS A 104 11.92 -12.34 -17.50
CA LYS A 104 12.14 -12.92 -18.85
C LYS A 104 13.56 -12.65 -19.42
N GLY A 105 14.61 -12.88 -18.64
CA GLY A 105 16.00 -12.68 -19.08
C GLY A 105 16.51 -11.23 -18.98
N LEU A 106 15.71 -10.29 -18.48
CA LEU A 106 16.11 -8.91 -18.24
C LEU A 106 16.16 -8.63 -16.73
N TYR A 107 17.05 -7.72 -16.34
CA TYR A 107 17.09 -7.16 -14.99
C TYR A 107 16.49 -5.76 -15.01
N LYS A 108 15.53 -5.52 -14.11
CA LYS A 108 14.93 -4.21 -13.87
C LYS A 108 15.46 -3.68 -12.54
N PHE A 109 15.96 -2.45 -12.54
CA PHE A 109 16.36 -1.73 -11.34
C PHE A 109 15.27 -0.73 -11.00
N GLU A 110 14.79 -0.77 -9.75
CA GLU A 110 13.73 0.12 -9.25
C GLU A 110 14.15 0.69 -7.91
N THR A 111 13.73 1.94 -7.65
CA THR A 111 13.76 2.54 -6.31
C THR A 111 12.33 2.76 -5.86
N PHE A 112 12.04 2.56 -4.58
CA PHE A 112 10.71 2.75 -4.04
C PHE A 112 10.69 3.87 -3.02
N ILE A 113 9.73 4.78 -3.15
CA ILE A 113 9.58 5.90 -2.21
C ILE A 113 9.36 5.42 -0.77
N PHE A 114 8.76 4.25 -0.57
CA PHE A 114 8.51 3.69 0.75
C PHE A 114 9.77 3.19 1.47
N ASP A 115 10.92 3.02 0.78
CA ASP A 115 12.21 2.77 1.45
C ASP A 115 12.64 3.96 2.30
N ALA A 116 12.17 5.17 1.95
CA ALA A 116 12.43 6.36 2.72
C ALA A 116 11.71 6.40 4.09
N PHE A 117 10.74 5.52 4.33
CA PHE A 117 10.01 5.51 5.60
C PHE A 117 10.91 5.23 6.79
N GLU A 118 11.97 4.47 6.62
CA GLU A 118 12.97 4.18 7.66
C GLU A 118 13.75 5.42 8.15
N TYR A 119 13.70 6.53 7.42
CA TYR A 119 14.30 7.80 7.85
C TYR A 119 13.42 8.59 8.82
N PHE A 120 12.21 8.12 9.13
CA PHE A 120 11.28 8.73 10.06
C PHE A 120 11.13 7.88 11.32
N ASP A 121 10.74 8.52 12.41
CA ASP A 121 10.54 7.82 13.69
C ASP A 121 9.22 7.08 13.72
N ASP A 122 8.19 7.66 13.08
CA ASP A 122 6.86 7.09 13.04
C ASP A 122 6.10 7.47 11.77
N MET A 123 5.03 6.72 11.49
CA MET A 123 4.10 6.97 10.39
C MET A 123 2.69 6.53 10.77
N LEU A 124 1.69 7.15 10.18
CA LEU A 124 0.33 6.64 10.21
C LEU A 124 0.16 5.57 9.13
N VAL A 125 -0.26 4.37 9.52
CA VAL A 125 -0.81 3.37 8.59
C VAL A 125 -2.31 3.29 8.85
N MET A 126 -3.12 3.80 7.92
CA MET A 126 -4.57 3.84 8.05
C MET A 126 -5.19 2.72 7.21
N ARG A 127 -5.70 1.68 7.88
CA ARG A 127 -6.44 0.61 7.21
C ARG A 127 -7.77 1.15 6.67
N VAL A 128 -8.01 0.93 5.39
CA VAL A 128 -9.25 1.25 4.69
C VAL A 128 -9.94 -0.02 4.21
N LYS A 129 -11.22 0.07 3.86
CA LYS A 129 -11.92 -1.07 3.26
C LYS A 129 -11.42 -1.31 1.85
N ARG A 130 -11.05 -2.55 1.55
CA ARG A 130 -10.52 -2.96 0.24
C ARG A 130 -11.49 -2.58 -0.88
N GLU A 131 -12.77 -2.90 -0.72
CA GLU A 131 -13.81 -2.63 -1.69
C GLU A 131 -14.06 -1.14 -1.95
N ASP A 132 -13.59 -0.26 -1.07
CA ASP A 132 -13.78 1.18 -1.20
C ASP A 132 -12.57 1.89 -1.82
N GLU A 133 -11.36 1.33 -1.70
CA GLU A 133 -10.15 2.04 -2.11
C GLU A 133 -9.10 1.19 -2.86
N PHE A 134 -9.38 -0.10 -3.15
CA PHE A 134 -8.39 -0.94 -3.80
C PHE A 134 -8.99 -1.85 -4.88
N ALA A 135 -8.80 -1.50 -6.14
CA ALA A 135 -9.13 -2.29 -7.31
C ALA A 135 -8.00 -2.16 -8.36
N PRO A 136 -6.88 -2.85 -8.14
CA PRO A 136 -5.71 -2.73 -9.00
C PRO A 136 -5.91 -3.45 -10.33
N ILE A 137 -5.25 -2.95 -11.38
CA ILE A 137 -5.16 -3.60 -12.70
C ILE A 137 -3.71 -4.05 -12.89
N LYS A 138 -3.45 -5.34 -12.69
CA LYS A 138 -2.11 -5.96 -12.80
C LYS A 138 -2.03 -7.02 -13.88
N ASN A 139 -3.17 -7.60 -14.25
CA ASN A 139 -3.27 -8.69 -15.22
C ASN A 139 -4.22 -8.29 -16.35
N LYS A 140 -4.03 -8.93 -17.49
CA LYS A 140 -4.92 -8.75 -18.64
C LYS A 140 -6.31 -9.35 -18.38
N GLU A 141 -6.36 -10.48 -17.68
CA GLU A 141 -7.57 -11.28 -17.44
C GLU A 141 -7.48 -11.91 -16.03
N GLY A 142 -8.62 -12.29 -15.44
CA GLY A 142 -8.72 -12.94 -14.14
C GLY A 142 -8.61 -11.97 -12.96
N VAL A 143 -7.92 -12.37 -11.91
CA VAL A 143 -7.75 -11.53 -10.69
C VAL A 143 -6.93 -10.29 -11.02
N ASP A 144 -7.32 -9.15 -10.44
CA ASP A 144 -6.68 -7.84 -10.67
C ASP A 144 -6.64 -7.47 -12.17
N SER A 145 -7.73 -7.71 -12.88
CA SER A 145 -7.92 -7.37 -14.30
C SER A 145 -8.80 -6.14 -14.48
N PRO A 146 -8.89 -5.58 -15.69
CA PRO A 146 -9.83 -4.50 -15.99
C PRO A 146 -11.28 -4.84 -15.65
N GLU A 147 -11.70 -6.10 -15.89
CA GLU A 147 -13.05 -6.56 -15.60
C GLU A 147 -13.33 -6.55 -14.11
N THR A 148 -12.45 -7.15 -13.29
CA THR A 148 -12.63 -7.19 -11.83
C THR A 148 -12.56 -5.79 -11.21
N ALA A 149 -11.70 -4.92 -11.73
CA ALA A 149 -11.60 -3.54 -11.28
C ALA A 149 -12.89 -2.75 -11.60
N LYS A 150 -13.45 -2.95 -12.80
CA LYS A 150 -14.72 -2.35 -13.21
C LYS A 150 -15.87 -2.80 -12.31
N GLU A 151 -15.99 -4.10 -12.02
CA GLU A 151 -17.04 -4.63 -11.14
C GLU A 151 -16.98 -4.05 -9.74
N ILE A 152 -15.76 -3.88 -9.17
CA ILE A 152 -15.58 -3.27 -7.85
C ILE A 152 -16.00 -1.80 -7.91
N TYR A 153 -15.60 -1.07 -8.95
CA TYR A 153 -15.94 0.33 -9.15
C TYR A 153 -17.46 0.54 -9.29
N GLU A 154 -18.13 -0.26 -10.12
CA GLU A 154 -19.57 -0.16 -10.33
C GLU A 154 -20.36 -0.43 -9.05
N ARG A 155 -20.00 -1.49 -8.29
CA ARG A 155 -20.58 -1.77 -6.97
C ARG A 155 -20.42 -0.62 -5.99
N LYS A 156 -19.25 0.05 -6.01
CA LYS A 156 -19.04 1.22 -5.16
C LYS A 156 -19.93 2.40 -5.59
N MET A 157 -20.03 2.66 -6.90
CA MET A 157 -20.87 3.74 -7.40
C MET A 157 -22.35 3.53 -7.04
N GLU A 158 -22.84 2.30 -7.14
CA GLU A 158 -24.20 1.93 -6.70
C GLU A 158 -24.39 2.18 -5.21
N LYS A 159 -23.46 1.71 -4.38
CA LYS A 159 -23.49 1.90 -2.93
C LYS A 159 -23.48 3.38 -2.53
N ASP A 160 -22.74 4.21 -3.26
CA ASP A 160 -22.63 5.65 -3.02
C ASP A 160 -23.80 6.45 -3.62
N GLY A 161 -24.78 5.80 -4.28
CA GLY A 161 -25.88 6.45 -4.97
C GLY A 161 -25.48 7.29 -6.19
N ARG A 162 -24.32 6.99 -6.77
CA ARG A 162 -23.71 7.71 -7.90
C ARG A 162 -23.88 7.00 -9.24
N THR A 163 -24.80 6.06 -9.33
CA THR A 163 -25.16 5.40 -10.61
C THR A 163 -25.66 6.44 -11.60
N LYS A 164 -25.06 6.49 -12.78
CA LYS A 164 -25.58 7.29 -13.89
C LYS A 164 -26.91 6.68 -14.33
N ASN A 165 -27.98 7.45 -14.24
CA ASN A 165 -29.19 7.20 -15.04
C ASN A 165 -28.87 7.26 -16.53
#